data_aa34e099e4fce455344bc3e5477bdd1c
#
_entry.id   aa34e099e4fce455344bc3e5477bdd1c
#
_cell.length_a   1.000
_cell.length_b   1.000
_cell.length_c   1.000
_cell.angle_alpha   90.00
_cell.angle_beta   90.00
_cell.angle_gamma   90.00
#
_symmetry.space_group_name_H-M   'P 1'
#
loop_
_entity.id
_entity.type
_entity.pdbx_description
1 polymer ?
#
loop_
_entity_poly.entity_id
_entity_poly.type
_entity_poly.pdbx_seq_one_letter_code
_entity_poly.pdbx_strand_id
1 'polypeptide(L)'
;MRIIKMVTLKRMMGFALMATFAGSVAQADLADTMKAMNSDLKAISAQVGDASKNQSSAALADDFAQVTATAKTFVADTIAQAPAAQQAEMKAQFDSLIDESVSLGTQLAAALRAGDNAQAKAILTQLAALKSQGHDQFRN
;
A
#
# COMPACT_ATOMS: atom_id res chain seq x y z
N MET A 1 -14.62 47.04 -52.34
CA MET A 1 -15.29 46.81 -51.07
C MET A 1 -15.10 45.37 -50.68
N ARG A 2 -14.25 45.15 -49.73
CA ARG A 2 -13.98 43.77 -49.22
C ARG A 2 -14.73 43.63 -47.90
N ILE A 3 -15.72 42.79 -47.91
CA ILE A 3 -16.43 42.39 -46.71
C ILE A 3 -15.58 41.35 -46.00
N ILE A 4 -14.95 41.76 -44.95
CA ILE A 4 -14.25 40.84 -44.05
C ILE A 4 -15.35 40.12 -43.26
N LYS A 5 -15.62 38.88 -43.63
CA LYS A 5 -16.41 38.01 -42.80
C LYS A 5 -15.60 37.70 -41.54
N MET A 6 -15.95 38.34 -40.47
CA MET A 6 -15.57 37.96 -39.14
C MET A 6 -16.06 36.52 -38.90
N VAL A 7 -15.14 35.58 -38.99
CA VAL A 7 -15.39 34.24 -38.47
C VAL A 7 -15.30 34.35 -36.96
N THR A 8 -16.45 34.40 -36.36
CA THR A 8 -16.57 34.27 -34.90
C THR A 8 -16.13 32.88 -34.55
N LEU A 9 -14.88 32.78 -34.12
CA LEU A 9 -14.35 31.55 -33.53
C LEU A 9 -15.11 31.38 -32.20
N LYS A 10 -16.18 30.63 -32.23
CA LYS A 10 -16.81 30.08 -31.05
C LYS A 10 -15.77 29.21 -30.35
N ARG A 11 -15.09 29.80 -29.40
CA ARG A 11 -14.37 29.02 -28.41
C ARG A 11 -15.44 28.18 -27.70
N MET A 12 -15.62 26.98 -28.17
CA MET A 12 -16.11 25.92 -27.31
C MET A 12 -15.03 25.73 -26.24
N MET A 13 -15.21 26.41 -25.13
CA MET A 13 -14.65 25.94 -23.89
C MET A 13 -15.26 24.57 -23.66
N GLY A 14 -14.52 23.56 -24.08
CA GLY A 14 -14.70 22.25 -23.52
C GLY A 14 -14.40 22.40 -22.04
N PHE A 15 -15.43 22.59 -21.26
CA PHE A 15 -15.42 22.19 -19.89
C PHE A 15 -15.12 20.70 -19.95
N ALA A 16 -13.83 20.36 -19.83
CA ALA A 16 -13.48 19.09 -19.34
C ALA A 16 -14.16 19.01 -17.98
N LEU A 17 -15.30 18.35 -17.96
CA LEU A 17 -15.89 17.85 -16.76
C LEU A 17 -14.79 16.95 -16.21
N MET A 18 -13.89 17.49 -15.41
CA MET A 18 -13.19 16.70 -14.45
C MET A 18 -14.30 16.16 -13.57
N ALA A 19 -14.79 15.00 -13.96
CA ALA A 19 -15.47 14.15 -13.04
C ALA A 19 -14.48 14.00 -11.91
N THR A 20 -14.65 14.79 -10.89
CA THR A 20 -14.05 14.54 -9.61
C THR A 20 -14.63 13.21 -9.18
N PHE A 21 -13.92 12.16 -9.51
CA PHE A 21 -14.11 10.85 -8.89
C PHE A 21 -13.73 10.91 -7.39
N ALA A 22 -13.83 12.08 -6.79
CA ALA A 22 -13.59 12.31 -5.38
C ALA A 22 -14.57 11.57 -4.47
N GLY A 23 -15.56 10.86 -5.03
CA GLY A 23 -16.56 10.15 -4.23
C GLY A 23 -16.69 8.67 -4.54
N SER A 24 -16.02 8.14 -5.58
CA SER A 24 -16.25 6.75 -6.00
C SER A 24 -14.97 5.92 -6.21
N VAL A 25 -13.80 6.48 -6.02
CA VAL A 25 -12.69 5.65 -5.63
C VAL A 25 -13.05 5.25 -4.21
N ALA A 26 -13.65 4.06 -4.07
CA ALA A 26 -13.77 3.43 -2.79
C ALA A 26 -12.41 3.67 -2.13
N GLN A 27 -12.38 4.52 -1.12
CA GLN A 27 -11.18 4.68 -0.34
C GLN A 27 -10.95 3.30 0.19
N ALA A 28 -9.97 2.58 -0.43
CA ALA A 28 -9.46 1.39 0.17
C ALA A 28 -9.20 1.81 1.59
N ASP A 29 -10.04 1.40 2.50
CA ASP A 29 -9.84 1.73 3.89
C ASP A 29 -8.64 0.95 4.41
N LEU A 30 -8.18 1.30 5.58
CA LEU A 30 -7.04 0.61 6.19
C LEU A 30 -7.31 -0.90 6.30
N ALA A 31 -8.55 -1.30 6.54
CA ALA A 31 -8.91 -2.72 6.64
C ALA A 31 -8.73 -3.45 5.30
N ASP A 32 -9.10 -2.85 4.19
CA ASP A 32 -8.90 -3.42 2.86
C ASP A 32 -7.41 -3.49 2.50
N THR A 33 -6.65 -2.47 2.83
CA THR A 33 -5.18 -2.47 2.69
C THR A 33 -4.56 -3.61 3.49
N MET A 34 -4.96 -3.81 4.74
CA MET A 34 -4.47 -4.90 5.59
C MET A 34 -4.87 -6.29 5.07
N LYS A 35 -6.05 -6.43 4.48
CA LYS A 35 -6.47 -7.67 3.80
C LYS A 35 -5.59 -7.98 2.59
N ALA A 36 -5.29 -6.98 1.76
CA ALA A 36 -4.41 -7.15 0.60
C ALA A 36 -3.00 -7.56 1.02
N MET A 37 -2.42 -6.88 2.02
CA MET A 37 -1.12 -7.25 2.60
C MET A 37 -1.11 -8.70 3.10
N ASN A 38 -2.14 -9.10 3.81
CA ASN A 38 -2.25 -10.46 4.34
C ASN A 38 -2.42 -11.51 3.22
N SER A 39 -3.14 -11.18 2.17
CA SER A 39 -3.31 -12.05 0.99
C SER A 39 -1.96 -12.31 0.30
N ASP A 40 -1.16 -11.27 0.09
CA ASP A 40 0.16 -11.40 -0.53
C ASP A 40 1.09 -12.25 0.34
N LEU A 41 1.19 -11.96 1.63
CA LEU A 41 2.03 -12.74 2.55
C LEU A 41 1.62 -14.21 2.63
N LYS A 42 0.32 -14.48 2.62
CA LYS A 42 -0.20 -15.84 2.63
C LYS A 42 0.16 -16.60 1.34
N ALA A 43 0.03 -15.94 0.19
CA ALA A 43 0.40 -16.52 -1.10
C ALA A 43 1.90 -16.79 -1.19
N ILE A 44 2.75 -15.85 -0.74
CA ILE A 44 4.20 -16.03 -0.70
C ILE A 44 4.57 -17.18 0.24
N SER A 45 3.99 -17.23 1.43
CA SER A 45 4.26 -18.29 2.42
C SER A 45 3.93 -19.67 1.89
N ALA A 46 2.86 -19.79 1.07
CA ALA A 46 2.49 -21.04 0.44
C ALA A 46 3.49 -21.49 -0.65
N GLN A 47 4.25 -20.57 -1.24
CA GLN A 47 5.14 -20.80 -2.37
C GLN A 47 6.63 -20.80 -2.00
N VAL A 48 6.99 -20.26 -0.86
CA VAL A 48 8.41 -19.99 -0.49
C VAL A 48 9.28 -21.25 -0.39
N GLY A 49 8.69 -22.41 -0.29
CA GLY A 49 9.39 -23.71 -0.34
C GLY A 49 9.70 -24.20 -1.77
N ASP A 50 9.15 -23.56 -2.80
CA ASP A 50 9.26 -23.96 -4.20
C ASP A 50 10.05 -22.90 -4.98
N ALA A 51 11.32 -23.17 -5.26
CA ALA A 51 12.20 -22.24 -5.98
C ALA A 51 11.70 -21.92 -7.39
N SER A 52 10.92 -22.80 -8.03
CA SER A 52 10.33 -22.56 -9.35
C SER A 52 9.29 -21.42 -9.34
N LYS A 53 8.79 -21.06 -8.17
CA LYS A 53 7.81 -19.99 -7.97
C LYS A 53 8.41 -18.67 -7.47
N ASN A 54 9.73 -18.59 -7.36
CA ASN A 54 10.40 -17.42 -6.81
C ASN A 54 10.08 -16.12 -7.58
N GLN A 55 9.94 -16.17 -8.89
CA GLN A 55 9.60 -14.99 -9.68
C GLN A 55 8.19 -14.48 -9.36
N SER A 56 7.21 -15.36 -9.28
CA SER A 56 5.84 -14.98 -8.91
C SER A 56 5.76 -14.51 -7.46
N SER A 57 6.48 -15.18 -6.56
CA SER A 57 6.55 -14.78 -5.15
C SER A 57 7.24 -13.42 -4.97
N ALA A 58 8.29 -13.13 -5.75
CA ALA A 58 8.96 -11.83 -5.73
C ALA A 58 8.03 -10.71 -6.21
N ALA A 59 7.23 -10.96 -7.25
CA ALA A 59 6.23 -10.00 -7.72
C ALA A 59 5.17 -9.72 -6.65
N LEU A 60 4.72 -10.74 -5.90
CA LEU A 60 3.82 -10.57 -4.77
C LEU A 60 4.48 -9.78 -3.62
N ALA A 61 5.77 -9.97 -3.39
CA ALA A 61 6.51 -9.20 -2.39
C ALA A 61 6.65 -7.72 -2.77
N ASP A 62 6.84 -7.41 -4.05
CA ASP A 62 6.80 -6.04 -4.56
C ASP A 62 5.42 -5.41 -4.39
N ASP A 63 4.36 -6.14 -4.72
CA ASP A 63 2.98 -5.68 -4.52
C ASP A 63 2.69 -5.44 -3.03
N PHE A 64 3.09 -6.37 -2.17
CA PHE A 64 3.01 -6.20 -0.72
C PHE A 64 3.67 -4.91 -0.25
N ALA A 65 4.89 -4.60 -0.72
CA ALA A 65 5.60 -3.38 -0.34
C ALA A 65 4.84 -2.12 -0.79
N GLN A 66 4.31 -2.11 -2.01
CA GLN A 66 3.54 -0.99 -2.55
C GLN A 66 2.22 -0.79 -1.79
N VAL A 67 1.47 -1.86 -1.60
CA VAL A 67 0.19 -1.82 -0.85
C VAL A 67 0.44 -1.39 0.59
N THR A 68 1.48 -1.93 1.22
CA THR A 68 1.84 -1.57 2.60
C THR A 68 2.16 -0.09 2.74
N ALA A 69 2.89 0.49 1.79
CA ALA A 69 3.23 1.92 1.80
C ALA A 69 1.97 2.81 1.80
N THR A 70 0.89 2.38 1.16
CA THR A 70 -0.37 3.13 1.16
C THR A 70 -1.03 3.20 2.54
N ALA A 71 -0.72 2.27 3.43
CA ALA A 71 -1.26 2.27 4.79
C ALA A 71 -0.92 3.54 5.58
N LYS A 72 0.18 4.20 5.26
CA LYS A 72 0.57 5.48 5.89
C LYS A 72 -0.38 6.64 5.59
N THR A 73 -1.19 6.53 4.55
CA THR A 73 -2.19 7.54 4.19
C THR A 73 -3.44 7.47 5.04
N PHE A 74 -3.61 6.39 5.81
CA PHE A 74 -4.75 6.18 6.70
C PHE A 74 -4.38 6.43 8.15
N VAL A 75 -5.39 6.72 8.94
CA VAL A 75 -5.29 6.80 10.41
C VAL A 75 -6.08 5.64 10.99
N ALA A 76 -5.41 4.79 11.75
CA ALA A 76 -6.08 3.69 12.45
C ALA A 76 -7.13 4.24 13.44
N ASP A 77 -8.25 3.55 13.59
CA ASP A 77 -9.34 3.99 14.47
C ASP A 77 -8.87 4.19 15.92
N THR A 78 -7.98 3.34 16.41
CA THR A 78 -7.37 3.48 17.74
C THR A 78 -6.62 4.81 17.90
N ILE A 79 -5.96 5.28 16.84
CA ILE A 79 -5.27 6.58 16.84
C ILE A 79 -6.30 7.70 16.81
N ALA A 80 -7.29 7.61 15.93
CA ALA A 80 -8.33 8.64 15.77
C ALA A 80 -9.14 8.82 17.07
N GLN A 81 -9.33 7.77 17.84
CA GLN A 81 -10.07 7.75 19.10
C GLN A 81 -9.20 8.09 20.33
N ALA A 82 -7.88 8.12 20.18
CA ALA A 82 -6.97 8.47 21.26
C ALA A 82 -7.06 9.96 21.63
N PRO A 83 -6.67 10.32 22.86
CA PRO A 83 -6.55 11.73 23.25
C PRO A 83 -5.65 12.50 22.27
N ALA A 84 -6.04 13.72 21.91
CA ALA A 84 -5.35 14.51 20.89
C ALA A 84 -3.83 14.66 21.15
N ALA A 85 -3.43 14.75 22.42
CA ALA A 85 -2.01 14.84 22.80
C ALA A 85 -1.20 13.57 22.48
N GLN A 86 -1.85 12.43 22.30
CA GLN A 86 -1.21 11.13 22.01
C GLN A 86 -1.24 10.74 20.55
N GLN A 87 -2.13 11.34 19.76
CA GLN A 87 -2.35 10.93 18.37
C GLN A 87 -1.10 11.05 17.50
N ALA A 88 -0.33 12.12 17.64
CA ALA A 88 0.88 12.34 16.85
C ALA A 88 1.95 11.28 17.12
N GLU A 89 2.16 10.91 18.39
CA GLU A 89 3.11 9.87 18.77
C GLU A 89 2.65 8.48 18.29
N MET A 90 1.38 8.15 18.48
CA MET A 90 0.82 6.89 18.01
C MET A 90 0.90 6.77 16.50
N LYS A 91 0.63 7.86 15.76
CA LYS A 91 0.77 7.88 14.30
C LYS A 91 2.22 7.67 13.87
N ALA A 92 3.18 8.28 14.56
CA ALA A 92 4.59 8.08 14.27
C ALA A 92 5.02 6.61 14.52
N GLN A 93 4.53 5.98 15.56
CA GLN A 93 4.77 4.55 15.84
C GLN A 93 4.13 3.66 14.76
N PHE A 94 2.92 3.95 14.35
CA PHE A 94 2.24 3.25 13.27
C PHE A 94 3.02 3.36 11.97
N ASP A 95 3.42 4.56 11.57
CA ASP A 95 4.20 4.80 10.35
C ASP A 95 5.55 4.09 10.38
N SER A 96 6.21 4.02 11.54
CA SER A 96 7.47 3.28 11.72
C SER A 96 7.30 1.79 11.46
N LEU A 97 6.22 1.17 11.97
CA LEU A 97 5.91 -0.24 11.70
C LEU A 97 5.62 -0.49 10.22
N ILE A 98 4.92 0.45 9.58
CA ILE A 98 4.65 0.38 8.14
C ILE A 98 5.95 0.49 7.34
N ASP A 99 6.83 1.45 7.65
CA ASP A 99 8.11 1.62 6.97
C ASP A 99 9.01 0.40 7.11
N GLU A 100 9.05 -0.22 8.29
CA GLU A 100 9.80 -1.46 8.51
C GLU A 100 9.22 -2.62 7.70
N SER A 101 7.90 -2.72 7.62
CA SER A 101 7.21 -3.73 6.80
C SER A 101 7.49 -3.55 5.30
N VAL A 102 7.51 -2.32 4.81
CA VAL A 102 7.88 -1.98 3.42
C VAL A 102 9.33 -2.40 3.14
N SER A 103 10.25 -2.07 4.03
CA SER A 103 11.66 -2.46 3.91
C SER A 103 11.83 -3.98 3.85
N LEU A 104 11.16 -4.70 4.73
CA LEU A 104 11.20 -6.18 4.73
C LEU A 104 10.54 -6.75 3.48
N GLY A 105 9.45 -6.18 2.98
CA GLY A 105 8.84 -6.59 1.71
C GLY A 105 9.78 -6.46 0.52
N THR A 106 10.53 -5.37 0.45
CA THR A 106 11.56 -5.14 -0.57
C THR A 106 12.71 -6.14 -0.45
N GLN A 107 13.17 -6.41 0.77
CA GLN A 107 14.21 -7.42 1.02
C GLN A 107 13.73 -8.83 0.68
N LEU A 108 12.46 -9.13 0.95
CA LEU A 108 11.84 -10.40 0.58
C LEU A 108 11.86 -10.63 -0.93
N ALA A 109 11.47 -9.61 -1.71
CA ALA A 109 11.53 -9.66 -3.16
C ALA A 109 12.96 -9.91 -3.67
N ALA A 110 13.94 -9.22 -3.10
CA ALA A 110 15.35 -9.39 -3.45
C ALA A 110 15.86 -10.80 -3.12
N ALA A 111 15.54 -11.34 -1.95
CA ALA A 111 15.92 -12.69 -1.52
C ALA A 111 15.33 -13.76 -2.47
N LEU A 112 14.06 -13.62 -2.83
CA LEU A 112 13.39 -14.52 -3.76
C LEU A 112 14.01 -14.49 -5.16
N ARG A 113 14.35 -13.31 -5.67
CA ARG A 113 15.02 -13.16 -6.96
C ARG A 113 16.44 -13.73 -6.96
N ALA A 114 17.13 -13.65 -5.83
CA ALA A 114 18.44 -14.23 -5.63
C ALA A 114 18.40 -15.75 -5.42
N GLY A 115 17.23 -16.35 -5.29
CA GLY A 115 17.05 -17.77 -4.98
C GLY A 115 17.37 -18.14 -3.53
N ASP A 116 17.46 -17.14 -2.65
CA ASP A 116 17.71 -17.36 -1.22
C ASP A 116 16.40 -17.58 -0.45
N ASN A 117 15.85 -18.78 -0.62
CA ASN A 117 14.58 -19.14 0.02
C ASN A 117 14.69 -19.25 1.55
N ALA A 118 15.86 -19.53 2.09
CA ALA A 118 16.09 -19.54 3.53
C ALA A 118 15.97 -18.12 4.11
N GLN A 119 16.59 -17.14 3.47
CA GLN A 119 16.44 -15.72 3.85
C GLN A 119 15.01 -15.24 3.65
N ALA A 120 14.35 -15.63 2.57
CA ALA A 120 12.93 -15.30 2.34
C ALA A 120 12.03 -15.80 3.48
N LYS A 121 12.25 -17.04 3.96
CA LYS A 121 11.52 -17.60 5.12
C LYS A 121 11.78 -16.81 6.40
N ALA A 122 13.03 -16.40 6.65
CA ALA A 122 13.39 -15.59 7.81
C ALA A 122 12.71 -14.24 7.79
N ILE A 123 12.64 -13.58 6.62
CA ILE A 123 11.95 -12.31 6.44
C ILE A 123 10.43 -12.46 6.66
N LEU A 124 9.82 -13.52 6.16
CA LEU A 124 8.39 -13.81 6.41
C LEU A 124 8.10 -13.96 7.91
N THR A 125 9.00 -14.56 8.67
CA THR A 125 8.88 -14.65 10.13
C THR A 125 8.93 -13.26 10.79
N GLN A 126 9.81 -12.37 10.33
CA GLN A 126 9.89 -11.01 10.82
C GLN A 126 8.62 -10.21 10.49
N LEU A 127 8.11 -10.36 9.27
CA LEU A 127 6.85 -9.72 8.86
C LEU A 127 5.65 -10.21 9.68
N ALA A 128 5.60 -11.48 10.01
CA ALA A 128 4.57 -12.03 10.91
C ALA A 128 4.65 -11.41 12.31
N ALA A 129 5.85 -11.21 12.84
CA ALA A 129 6.06 -10.56 14.14
C ALA A 129 5.63 -9.09 14.12
N LEU A 130 5.98 -8.33 13.07
CA LEU A 130 5.52 -6.94 12.91
C LEU A 130 4.00 -6.83 12.77
N LYS A 131 3.38 -7.76 12.04
CA LYS A 131 1.93 -7.84 11.92
C LYS A 131 1.28 -8.04 13.30
N SER A 132 1.79 -8.96 14.10
CA SER A 132 1.29 -9.20 15.45
C SER A 132 1.44 -7.95 16.31
N GLN A 133 2.60 -7.32 16.30
CA GLN A 133 2.86 -6.09 17.05
C GLN A 133 1.92 -4.95 16.63
N GLY A 134 1.72 -4.76 15.34
CA GLY A 134 0.82 -3.73 14.82
C GLY A 134 -0.63 -3.99 15.20
N HIS A 135 -1.09 -5.24 15.17
CA HIS A 135 -2.43 -5.61 15.60
C HIS A 135 -2.63 -5.39 17.10
N ASP A 136 -1.64 -5.74 17.92
CA ASP A 136 -1.73 -5.56 19.38
C ASP A 136 -1.81 -4.08 19.76
N GLN A 137 -1.18 -3.20 19.00
CA GLN A 137 -1.15 -1.77 19.29
C GLN A 137 -2.29 -0.97 18.65
N PHE A 138 -2.74 -1.34 17.44
CA PHE A 138 -3.59 -0.49 16.60
C PHE A 138 -4.89 -1.14 16.13
N ARG A 139 -5.15 -2.38 16.48
CA ARG A 139 -6.40 -3.07 16.14
C ARG A 139 -7.34 -3.08 17.34
N ASN A 140 -8.59 -2.67 17.09
CA ASN A 140 -9.70 -2.83 18.05
C ASN A 140 -10.26 -4.23 17.98
#